data_9c9151dccbc7d01c3ce95c027bc4847e
#
_entry.id   9c9151dccbc7d01c3ce95c027bc4847e
#
_cell.length_a   1.000
_cell.length_b   1.000
_cell.length_c   1.000
_cell.angle_alpha   90.00
_cell.angle_beta   90.00
_cell.angle_gamma   90.00
#
_symmetry.space_group_name_H-M   'P 1'
#
loop_
_entity.id
_entity.type
_entity.pdbx_description
1 polymer ?
#
loop_
_entity_poly.entity_id
_entity_poly.type
_entity_poly.pdbx_seq_one_letter_code
_entity_poly.pdbx_strand_id
1 'polypeptide(L)'
;MICKNCGKNNTEGVPYCAYCGKPLNIQDDMYNPQPTDKKDSSKNTIKIIAIIVSIFLVIGGGFLLFKDQLFGDDVSIEKINIEGNYEMDGETYVFGVNKTIVIDPEIKSSKDNVKLRYEIEDSGVASIMKLDNKCSIIGNNPQQTKLNIYNNDEFLKSIRI
;
A
#
# COMPACT_ATOMS: atom_id res chain seq x y z
N MET A 1 -10.89 -50.67 -23.95
CA MET A 1 -11.67 -49.69 -24.75
C MET A 1 -10.83 -48.45 -25.08
N ILE A 2 -11.03 -47.83 -26.25
CA ILE A 2 -10.26 -46.65 -26.67
C ILE A 2 -10.97 -45.37 -26.23
N CYS A 3 -10.25 -44.47 -25.60
CA CYS A 3 -10.78 -43.16 -25.19
C CYS A 3 -11.02 -42.27 -26.41
N LYS A 4 -12.25 -41.85 -26.65
CA LYS A 4 -12.62 -40.98 -27.80
C LYS A 4 -11.98 -39.59 -27.72
N ASN A 5 -11.56 -39.16 -26.53
CA ASN A 5 -10.96 -37.81 -26.33
C ASN A 5 -9.46 -37.77 -26.59
N CYS A 6 -8.69 -38.79 -26.16
CA CYS A 6 -7.21 -38.80 -26.27
C CYS A 6 -6.63 -39.98 -27.08
N GLY A 7 -7.46 -40.88 -27.61
CA GLY A 7 -7.04 -42.00 -28.42
C GLY A 7 -6.31 -43.14 -27.71
N LYS A 8 -6.11 -43.04 -26.40
CA LYS A 8 -5.40 -44.06 -25.61
C LYS A 8 -6.28 -45.23 -25.23
N ASN A 9 -5.68 -46.45 -25.23
CA ASN A 9 -6.38 -47.65 -24.83
C ASN A 9 -6.44 -47.76 -23.29
N ASN A 10 -7.61 -48.08 -22.77
CA ASN A 10 -7.90 -48.27 -21.36
C ASN A 10 -8.45 -49.68 -21.09
N THR A 11 -8.33 -50.15 -19.88
CA THR A 11 -8.94 -51.41 -19.44
C THR A 11 -10.45 -51.32 -19.54
N GLU A 12 -11.08 -52.44 -19.90
CA GLU A 12 -12.55 -52.50 -19.95
C GLU A 12 -13.15 -52.38 -18.54
N GLY A 13 -14.30 -51.63 -18.47
CA GLY A 13 -15.00 -51.45 -17.21
C GLY A 13 -14.56 -50.28 -16.35
N VAL A 14 -13.51 -49.55 -16.75
CA VAL A 14 -13.11 -48.32 -15.98
C VAL A 14 -14.01 -47.13 -16.37
N PRO A 15 -14.51 -46.35 -15.39
CA PRO A 15 -15.45 -45.23 -15.66
C PRO A 15 -14.76 -44.01 -16.28
N TYR A 16 -13.46 -43.85 -16.08
CA TYR A 16 -12.67 -42.68 -16.55
C TYR A 16 -11.39 -43.13 -17.25
N CYS A 17 -10.94 -42.37 -18.23
CA CYS A 17 -9.67 -42.61 -18.91
C CYS A 17 -8.49 -42.34 -17.96
N ALA A 18 -7.61 -43.33 -17.79
CA ALA A 18 -6.41 -43.20 -16.93
C ALA A 18 -5.38 -42.17 -17.44
N TYR A 19 -5.48 -41.76 -18.72
CA TYR A 19 -4.49 -40.84 -19.32
C TYR A 19 -4.97 -39.38 -19.38
N CYS A 20 -6.29 -39.13 -19.51
CA CYS A 20 -6.81 -37.76 -19.65
C CYS A 20 -7.96 -37.43 -18.70
N GLY A 21 -8.35 -38.35 -17.81
CA GLY A 21 -9.40 -38.14 -16.83
C GLY A 21 -10.85 -38.01 -17.37
N LYS A 22 -11.06 -38.13 -18.67
CA LYS A 22 -12.41 -38.03 -19.28
C LYS A 22 -13.20 -39.30 -19.04
N PRO A 23 -14.53 -39.21 -18.83
CA PRO A 23 -15.39 -40.41 -18.69
C PRO A 23 -15.41 -41.25 -19.97
N LEU A 24 -15.38 -42.58 -19.83
CA LEU A 24 -15.31 -43.53 -20.93
C LEU A 24 -16.67 -44.15 -21.27
N ASN A 25 -17.61 -44.16 -20.32
CA ASN A 25 -18.97 -44.68 -20.49
C ASN A 25 -19.93 -43.49 -20.60
N ILE A 26 -20.11 -42.96 -21.81
CA ILE A 26 -21.34 -42.29 -22.18
C ILE A 26 -22.09 -43.30 -23.01
N GLN A 27 -23.05 -43.99 -22.41
CA GLN A 27 -24.11 -44.64 -23.20
C GLN A 27 -24.88 -43.49 -23.84
N ASP A 28 -24.74 -43.39 -25.16
CA ASP A 28 -25.57 -42.56 -26.05
C ASP A 28 -26.99 -43.14 -26.15
N ASP A 29 -27.66 -43.31 -25.01
CA ASP A 29 -29.06 -43.70 -24.99
C ASP A 29 -29.83 -42.86 -23.98
N MET A 30 -30.71 -42.04 -24.50
CA MET A 30 -31.72 -41.23 -23.80
C MET A 30 -31.28 -39.96 -23.11
N TYR A 31 -30.70 -39.01 -23.81
CA TYR A 31 -31.05 -37.63 -23.50
C TYR A 31 -32.02 -37.13 -24.60
N ASN A 32 -33.29 -37.42 -24.41
CA ASN A 32 -34.36 -36.69 -25.03
C ASN A 32 -34.55 -35.39 -24.26
N PRO A 33 -34.14 -34.22 -24.79
CA PRO A 33 -34.44 -32.94 -24.13
C PRO A 33 -35.95 -32.72 -24.28
N GLN A 34 -36.68 -33.09 -23.25
CA GLN A 34 -38.05 -32.61 -23.10
C GLN A 34 -37.97 -31.08 -23.06
N PRO A 35 -38.73 -30.34 -23.84
CA PRO A 35 -38.75 -28.90 -23.80
C PRO A 35 -39.26 -28.48 -22.44
N THR A 36 -38.33 -28.17 -21.54
CA THR A 36 -38.68 -27.48 -20.31
C THR A 36 -39.08 -26.07 -20.70
N ASP A 37 -40.35 -25.77 -20.47
CA ASP A 37 -40.95 -24.46 -20.55
C ASP A 37 -39.93 -23.41 -20.09
N LYS A 38 -39.64 -22.45 -20.98
CA LYS A 38 -38.90 -21.23 -20.66
C LYS A 38 -39.74 -20.42 -19.70
N LYS A 39 -39.71 -20.82 -18.42
CA LYS A 39 -40.23 -20.02 -17.34
C LYS A 39 -39.28 -18.86 -17.14
N ASP A 40 -39.77 -17.69 -17.53
CA ASP A 40 -39.19 -16.36 -17.34
C ASP A 40 -37.99 -16.26 -16.34
N SER A 41 -36.80 -16.63 -16.80
CA SER A 41 -35.56 -16.44 -16.06
C SER A 41 -35.08 -14.97 -16.13
N SER A 42 -35.69 -14.16 -17.00
CA SER A 42 -35.32 -12.77 -17.24
C SER A 42 -35.49 -11.89 -15.97
N LYS A 43 -36.57 -12.10 -15.22
CA LYS A 43 -36.81 -11.27 -14.02
C LYS A 43 -35.87 -11.56 -12.88
N ASN A 44 -35.41 -12.81 -12.73
CA ASN A 44 -34.44 -13.16 -11.68
C ASN A 44 -33.02 -12.72 -12.04
N THR A 45 -32.62 -12.82 -13.30
CA THR A 45 -31.32 -12.36 -13.80
C THR A 45 -31.19 -10.83 -13.63
N ILE A 46 -32.23 -10.06 -13.94
CA ILE A 46 -32.26 -8.61 -13.76
C ILE A 46 -32.12 -8.25 -12.25
N LYS A 47 -32.80 -9.00 -11.37
CA LYS A 47 -32.68 -8.79 -9.92
C LYS A 47 -31.29 -9.09 -9.40
N ILE A 48 -30.65 -10.17 -9.87
CA ILE A 48 -29.27 -10.53 -9.49
C ILE A 48 -28.28 -9.47 -9.98
N ILE A 49 -28.43 -9.01 -11.22
CA ILE A 49 -27.59 -7.94 -11.76
C ILE A 49 -27.77 -6.64 -10.96
N ALA A 50 -29.02 -6.27 -10.63
CA ALA A 50 -29.29 -5.08 -9.83
C ALA A 50 -28.67 -5.15 -8.41
N ILE A 51 -28.68 -6.34 -7.78
CA ILE A 51 -28.04 -6.57 -6.49
C ILE A 51 -26.51 -6.45 -6.62
N ILE A 52 -25.91 -7.05 -7.63
CA ILE A 52 -24.46 -6.95 -7.88
C ILE A 52 -24.04 -5.49 -8.11
N VAL A 53 -24.78 -4.77 -8.95
CA VAL A 53 -24.50 -3.34 -9.22
C VAL A 53 -24.66 -2.49 -7.96
N SER A 54 -25.68 -2.76 -7.12
CA SER A 54 -25.85 -2.03 -5.85
C SER A 54 -24.71 -2.32 -4.86
N ILE A 55 -24.22 -3.55 -4.80
CA ILE A 55 -23.06 -3.92 -3.97
C ILE A 55 -21.80 -3.18 -4.46
N PHE A 56 -21.57 -3.15 -5.78
CA PHE A 56 -20.43 -2.39 -6.35
C PHE A 56 -20.54 -0.88 -6.10
N LEU A 57 -21.74 -0.29 -6.12
CA LEU A 57 -21.95 1.11 -5.81
C LEU A 57 -21.71 1.40 -4.31
N VAL A 58 -22.13 0.49 -3.43
CA VAL A 58 -21.88 0.64 -1.98
C VAL A 58 -20.40 0.48 -1.65
N ILE A 59 -19.73 -0.53 -2.23
CA ILE A 59 -18.29 -0.76 -2.03
C ILE A 59 -17.48 0.36 -2.69
N GLY A 60 -17.79 0.70 -3.94
CA GLY A 60 -17.08 1.75 -4.68
C GLY A 60 -17.35 3.15 -4.11
N GLY A 61 -18.59 3.46 -3.76
CA GLY A 61 -18.94 4.73 -3.10
C GLY A 61 -18.38 4.82 -1.69
N GLY A 62 -18.42 3.74 -0.92
CA GLY A 62 -17.77 3.65 0.39
C GLY A 62 -16.27 3.83 0.28
N PHE A 63 -15.62 3.22 -0.69
CA PHE A 63 -14.18 3.37 -0.93
C PHE A 63 -13.79 4.83 -1.24
N LEU A 64 -14.59 5.55 -2.05
CA LEU A 64 -14.33 6.96 -2.34
C LEU A 64 -14.54 7.88 -1.13
N LEU A 65 -15.50 7.55 -0.26
CA LEU A 65 -15.78 8.33 0.96
C LEU A 65 -14.78 8.03 2.10
N PHE A 66 -14.21 6.82 2.14
CA PHE A 66 -13.25 6.38 3.17
C PHE A 66 -11.81 6.33 2.66
N LYS A 67 -11.56 6.71 1.41
CA LYS A 67 -10.22 6.73 0.81
C LYS A 67 -9.24 7.53 1.67
N ASP A 68 -9.66 8.72 2.12
CA ASP A 68 -8.81 9.62 2.91
C ASP A 68 -8.60 9.12 4.36
N GLN A 69 -9.40 8.15 4.80
CA GLN A 69 -9.31 7.53 6.11
C GLN A 69 -8.53 6.20 6.09
N LEU A 70 -8.45 5.54 4.92
CA LEU A 70 -7.73 4.27 4.70
C LEU A 70 -6.31 4.47 4.18
N PHE A 71 -6.11 5.48 3.34
CA PHE A 71 -4.79 5.93 2.90
C PHE A 71 -4.49 7.15 3.75
N GLY A 72 -3.74 6.95 4.83
CA GLY A 72 -3.33 8.02 5.73
C GLY A 72 -2.73 9.17 4.93
N ASP A 73 -2.91 10.38 5.42
CA ASP A 73 -2.42 11.59 4.78
C ASP A 73 -0.93 11.47 4.50
N ASP A 74 -0.57 11.44 3.23
CA ASP A 74 0.82 11.44 2.79
C ASP A 74 1.45 12.80 3.13
N VAL A 75 2.05 12.86 4.30
CA VAL A 75 2.94 13.96 4.67
C VAL A 75 4.34 13.58 4.26
N SER A 76 4.94 14.36 3.39
CA SER A 76 6.32 14.14 2.93
C SER A 76 7.13 15.41 3.03
N ILE A 77 8.45 15.26 3.18
CA ILE A 77 9.40 16.37 3.14
C ILE A 77 9.97 16.42 1.72
N GLU A 78 9.61 17.47 0.97
CA GLU A 78 10.13 17.69 -0.38
C GLU A 78 11.58 18.16 -0.34
N LYS A 79 11.87 19.11 0.53
CA LYS A 79 13.16 19.75 0.64
C LYS A 79 13.45 20.10 2.09
N ILE A 80 14.72 20.18 2.44
CA ILE A 80 15.18 20.72 3.71
C ILE A 80 16.03 21.94 3.42
N ASN A 81 15.58 23.09 3.89
CA ASN A 81 16.36 24.30 3.90
C ASN A 81 17.12 24.39 5.24
N ILE A 82 18.38 24.77 5.18
CA ILE A 82 19.24 24.91 6.36
C ILE A 82 19.80 26.32 6.39
N GLU A 83 19.56 27.01 7.48
CA GLU A 83 20.09 28.34 7.75
C GLU A 83 21.22 28.24 8.77
N GLY A 84 22.32 28.98 8.57
CA GLY A 84 23.47 29.02 9.47
C GLY A 84 24.78 28.68 8.76
N ASN A 85 25.88 28.65 9.54
CA ASN A 85 27.19 28.29 9.02
C ASN A 85 27.43 26.79 9.16
N TYR A 86 27.43 26.09 8.06
CA TYR A 86 27.72 24.65 7.98
C TYR A 86 28.53 24.34 6.73
N GLU A 87 29.18 23.19 6.73
CA GLU A 87 29.82 22.58 5.57
C GLU A 87 29.15 21.24 5.27
N MET A 88 29.34 20.72 4.06
CA MET A 88 28.82 19.40 3.68
C MET A 88 29.99 18.42 3.57
N ASP A 89 29.94 17.33 4.33
CA ASP A 89 30.80 16.17 4.13
C ASP A 89 29.94 14.98 3.66
N GLY A 90 29.92 14.80 2.34
CA GLY A 90 28.98 13.87 1.71
C GLY A 90 27.51 14.28 1.97
N GLU A 91 26.78 13.46 2.73
CA GLU A 91 25.40 13.72 3.14
C GLU A 91 25.27 14.23 4.60
N THR A 92 26.39 14.57 5.24
CA THR A 92 26.44 15.03 6.64
C THR A 92 26.60 16.55 6.68
N TYR A 93 25.77 17.22 7.47
CA TYR A 93 25.89 18.65 7.74
C TYR A 93 26.86 18.86 8.91
N VAL A 94 27.99 19.47 8.67
CA VAL A 94 29.06 19.69 9.64
C VAL A 94 29.04 21.15 10.09
N PHE A 95 28.94 21.37 11.40
CA PHE A 95 28.99 22.70 12.00
C PHE A 95 29.70 22.67 13.37
N GLY A 96 30.20 23.80 13.78
CA GLY A 96 31.04 23.86 14.97
C GLY A 96 30.29 23.68 16.30
N VAL A 97 31.02 23.23 17.33
CA VAL A 97 30.54 23.22 18.72
C VAL A 97 30.13 24.62 19.16
N ASN A 98 29.03 24.72 19.90
CA ASN A 98 28.37 25.98 20.27
C ASN A 98 27.92 26.85 19.08
N LYS A 99 27.85 26.28 17.90
CA LYS A 99 27.20 26.91 16.72
C LYS A 99 25.80 26.36 16.56
N THR A 100 24.96 27.17 15.91
CA THR A 100 23.57 26.87 15.70
C THR A 100 23.27 26.83 14.20
N ILE A 101 22.54 25.83 13.79
CA ILE A 101 21.89 25.77 12.47
C ILE A 101 20.38 25.65 12.66
N VAL A 102 19.60 26.10 11.68
CA VAL A 102 18.15 25.99 11.69
C VAL A 102 17.74 25.10 10.53
N ILE A 103 16.97 24.08 10.82
CA ILE A 103 16.38 23.16 9.86
C ILE A 103 14.95 23.61 9.60
N ASP A 104 14.63 23.88 8.34
CA ASP A 104 13.32 24.32 7.86
C ASP A 104 12.84 23.39 6.74
N PRO A 105 12.08 22.33 7.06
CA PRO A 105 11.57 21.41 6.06
C PRO A 105 10.42 22.01 5.26
N GLU A 106 10.49 21.92 3.94
CA GLU A 106 9.35 22.15 3.05
C GLU A 106 8.48 20.89 3.02
N ILE A 107 7.25 21.02 3.51
CA ILE A 107 6.32 19.92 3.69
C ILE A 107 5.33 19.90 2.53
N LYS A 108 5.18 18.73 1.92
CA LYS A 108 4.06 18.44 1.03
C LYS A 108 3.01 17.65 1.80
N SER A 109 1.84 18.21 1.93
CA SER A 109 0.71 17.60 2.63
C SER A 109 -0.61 18.06 2.05
N SER A 110 -1.61 17.20 2.11
CA SER A 110 -3.00 17.55 1.83
C SER A 110 -3.70 18.26 3.00
N LYS A 111 -3.04 18.31 4.18
CA LYS A 111 -3.56 18.97 5.41
C LYS A 111 -2.85 20.28 5.71
N ASP A 112 -3.62 21.27 6.18
CA ASP A 112 -3.13 22.62 6.48
C ASP A 112 -2.37 22.72 7.82
N ASN A 113 -2.44 21.75 8.72
CA ASN A 113 -1.91 21.84 10.08
C ASN A 113 -0.99 20.67 10.44
N VAL A 114 0.05 20.42 9.63
CA VAL A 114 1.08 19.43 9.94
C VAL A 114 1.96 19.96 11.08
N LYS A 115 2.16 19.13 12.12
CA LYS A 115 3.07 19.43 13.23
C LYS A 115 4.21 18.43 13.24
N LEU A 116 5.39 18.88 12.89
CA LEU A 116 6.57 18.05 12.93
C LEU A 116 7.08 17.85 14.35
N ARG A 117 7.57 16.65 14.65
CA ARG A 117 8.33 16.29 15.84
C ARG A 117 9.77 16.01 15.44
N TYR A 118 10.70 16.52 16.22
CA TYR A 118 12.12 16.38 16.01
C TYR A 118 12.74 15.60 17.17
N GLU A 119 13.68 14.73 16.86
CA GLU A 119 14.34 13.88 17.82
C GLU A 119 15.81 13.71 17.43
N ILE A 120 16.74 13.97 18.36
CA ILE A 120 18.16 13.74 18.17
C ILE A 120 18.52 12.38 18.76
N GLU A 121 19.31 11.59 18.03
CA GLU A 121 19.71 10.26 18.53
C GLU A 121 20.66 10.34 19.73
N ASP A 122 21.58 11.31 19.74
CA ASP A 122 22.50 11.53 20.84
C ASP A 122 22.46 13.00 21.28
N SER A 123 21.82 13.25 22.42
CA SER A 123 21.73 14.58 23.05
C SER A 123 23.06 15.10 23.61
N GLY A 124 24.02 14.22 23.79
CA GLY A 124 25.38 14.61 24.15
C GLY A 124 26.13 15.26 22.99
N VAL A 125 25.80 14.90 21.75
CA VAL A 125 26.43 15.44 20.55
C VAL A 125 25.76 16.73 20.08
N ALA A 126 24.43 16.81 20.12
CA ALA A 126 23.69 18.01 19.76
C ALA A 126 22.42 18.17 20.60
N SER A 127 21.99 19.41 20.76
CA SER A 127 20.70 19.75 21.39
C SER A 127 19.78 20.39 20.39
N ILE A 128 18.46 20.21 20.59
CA ILE A 128 17.44 20.77 19.71
C ILE A 128 16.51 21.73 20.44
N MET A 129 16.08 22.76 19.73
CA MET A 129 15.02 23.65 20.15
C MET A 129 13.98 23.73 19.04
N LYS A 130 12.76 23.35 19.35
CA LYS A 130 11.65 23.37 18.39
C LYS A 130 11.09 24.79 18.23
N LEU A 131 10.87 25.20 16.98
CA LEU A 131 10.29 26.49 16.58
C LEU A 131 9.16 26.21 15.57
N ASP A 132 7.97 25.92 16.03
CA ASP A 132 6.85 25.45 15.19
C ASP A 132 7.23 24.22 14.34
N ASN A 133 7.26 24.36 13.02
CA ASN A 133 7.73 23.33 12.11
C ASN A 133 9.23 23.41 11.77
N LYS A 134 9.95 24.36 12.36
CA LYS A 134 11.40 24.46 12.27
C LYS A 134 12.07 23.88 13.50
N CYS A 135 13.34 23.52 13.36
CA CYS A 135 14.16 23.02 14.44
C CYS A 135 15.50 23.73 14.45
N SER A 136 15.85 24.34 15.58
CA SER A 136 17.19 24.88 15.82
C SER A 136 18.06 23.81 16.48
N ILE A 137 19.25 23.57 15.94
CA ILE A 137 20.21 22.56 16.41
C ILE A 137 21.48 23.26 16.89
N ILE A 138 21.93 22.92 18.08
CA ILE A 138 23.16 23.43 18.68
C ILE A 138 24.13 22.27 18.86
N GLY A 139 25.33 22.36 18.28
CA GLY A 139 26.40 21.38 18.47
C GLY A 139 26.97 21.44 19.88
N ASN A 140 27.00 20.31 20.56
CA ASN A 140 27.56 20.19 21.93
C ASN A 140 28.97 19.57 21.92
N ASN A 141 29.16 18.53 21.10
CA ASN A 141 30.41 17.78 20.99
C ASN A 141 30.74 17.47 19.52
N PRO A 142 32.04 17.34 19.19
CA PRO A 142 32.48 17.11 17.81
C PRO A 142 32.37 15.64 17.44
N GLN A 143 31.14 15.13 17.36
CA GLN A 143 30.81 13.78 16.96
C GLN A 143 29.61 13.83 15.98
N GLN A 144 29.35 12.72 15.31
CA GLN A 144 28.19 12.61 14.42
C GLN A 144 26.98 12.07 15.18
N THR A 145 25.82 12.60 14.85
CA THR A 145 24.52 12.08 15.31
C THR A 145 23.50 12.22 14.19
N LYS A 146 22.25 11.84 14.46
CA LYS A 146 21.16 12.01 13.50
C LYS A 146 20.01 12.78 14.12
N LEU A 147 19.44 13.64 13.31
CA LEU A 147 18.16 14.27 13.56
C LEU A 147 17.08 13.50 12.82
N ASN A 148 16.13 12.95 13.53
CA ASN A 148 14.96 12.27 13.00
C ASN A 148 13.75 13.20 13.03
N ILE A 149 13.00 13.23 11.93
CA ILE A 149 11.83 14.09 11.74
C ILE A 149 10.60 13.19 11.57
N TYR A 150 9.57 13.47 12.34
CA TYR A 150 8.31 12.72 12.37
C TYR A 150 7.11 13.64 12.15
N ASN A 151 6.06 13.09 11.56
CA ASN A 151 4.72 13.65 11.63
C ASN A 151 3.94 12.82 12.67
N ASN A 152 3.63 13.41 13.83
CA ASN A 152 3.16 12.65 14.99
C ASN A 152 4.14 11.51 15.32
N ASP A 153 3.74 10.24 15.11
CA ASP A 153 4.58 9.05 15.34
C ASP A 153 5.11 8.41 14.05
N GLU A 154 4.74 8.95 12.89
CA GLU A 154 5.21 8.49 11.58
C GLU A 154 6.58 9.09 11.26
N PHE A 155 7.56 8.21 11.00
CA PHE A 155 8.90 8.63 10.58
C PHE A 155 8.86 9.19 9.15
N LEU A 156 9.39 10.41 8.96
CA LEU A 156 9.47 11.05 7.66
C LEU A 156 10.89 11.04 7.08
N LYS A 157 11.87 11.46 7.87
CA LYS A 157 13.24 11.64 7.38
C LYS A 157 14.26 11.66 8.51
N SER A 158 15.48 11.22 8.18
CA SER A 158 16.67 11.35 9.03
C SER A 158 17.73 12.20 8.32
N ILE A 159 18.41 13.05 9.08
CA ILE A 159 19.50 13.92 8.63
C ILE A 159 20.72 13.63 9.48
N ARG A 160 21.87 13.43 8.85
CA ARG A 160 23.17 13.31 9.56
C ARG A 160 23.75 14.67 9.84
N ILE A 161 24.17 14.87 11.09
CA ILE A 161 24.77 16.11 11.58
C ILE A 161 25.98 15.81 12.45
#